data_2c96d4f1d68d08dda83221765f95a720
#
_entry.id   2c96d4f1d68d08dda83221765f95a720
#
_cell.length_a   1.000
_cell.length_b   1.000
_cell.length_c   1.000
_cell.angle_alpha   90.00
_cell.angle_beta   90.00
_cell.angle_gamma   90.00
#
_symmetry.space_group_name_H-M   'P 1'
#
loop_
_entity.id
_entity.type
_entity.pdbx_description
1 polymer ?
#
loop_
_entity_poly.entity_id
_entity_poly.type
_entity_poly.pdbx_seq_one_letter_code
_entity_poly.pdbx_strand_id
1 'polypeptide(L)'
;TAASIALVTIGLLSSAVAYSQVTYDSYIPDRAQFNEFPSRLVGRNMQPQALSAGELEILKPDDYLLANYSTETDSDIGLYMIYYREQKEDSALHSPQVCIPGGGWTIVDDTVHSIELLDGSRLAVNRVIIQKGDVSQVVYYWIDQMGVTYTNEYLARASLLKSATFNQRSDGALLRVNTLVRDGNYGQADRAL
;
A
#
# COMPACT_ATOMS: atom_id res chain seq x y z
N THR A 1 46.87 4.88 -20.45
CA THR A 1 47.83 5.65 -19.66
C THR A 1 47.16 6.21 -18.42
N ALA A 2 47.91 6.57 -17.38
CA ALA A 2 47.36 7.19 -16.16
C ALA A 2 46.52 8.44 -16.47
N ALA A 3 46.91 9.23 -17.45
CA ALA A 3 46.19 10.42 -17.91
C ALA A 3 44.79 10.05 -18.48
N SER A 4 44.68 8.97 -19.23
CA SER A 4 43.41 8.52 -19.81
C SER A 4 42.45 8.02 -18.70
N ILE A 5 42.96 7.34 -17.69
CA ILE A 5 42.16 6.90 -16.54
C ILE A 5 41.66 8.13 -15.75
N ALA A 6 42.52 9.10 -15.48
CA ALA A 6 42.14 10.32 -14.78
C ALA A 6 41.03 11.11 -15.50
N LEU A 7 41.11 11.24 -16.84
CA LEU A 7 40.09 11.91 -17.63
C LEU A 7 38.73 11.17 -17.59
N VAL A 8 38.72 9.85 -17.68
CA VAL A 8 37.51 9.04 -17.57
C VAL A 8 36.90 9.17 -16.17
N THR A 9 37.71 9.12 -15.13
CA THR A 9 37.24 9.26 -13.74
C THR A 9 36.66 10.66 -13.48
N ILE A 10 37.28 11.71 -13.97
CA ILE A 10 36.77 13.09 -13.86
C ILE A 10 35.45 13.21 -14.63
N GLY A 11 35.36 12.64 -15.85
CA GLY A 11 34.14 12.63 -16.64
C GLY A 11 32.97 11.91 -15.93
N LEU A 12 33.23 10.77 -15.31
CA LEU A 12 32.22 10.01 -14.54
C LEU A 12 31.79 10.77 -13.27
N LEU A 13 32.73 11.37 -12.54
CA LEU A 13 32.42 12.17 -11.36
C LEU A 13 31.62 13.43 -11.72
N SER A 14 31.99 14.14 -12.78
CA SER A 14 31.24 15.32 -13.22
C SER A 14 29.85 14.98 -13.73
N SER A 15 29.67 13.84 -14.43
CA SER A 15 28.35 13.37 -14.83
C SER A 15 27.50 12.93 -13.64
N ALA A 16 28.09 12.29 -12.62
CA ALA A 16 27.40 11.92 -11.40
C ALA A 16 26.95 13.15 -10.60
N VAL A 17 27.81 14.18 -10.50
CA VAL A 17 27.47 15.46 -9.85
C VAL A 17 26.38 16.19 -10.65
N ALA A 18 26.48 16.25 -11.97
CA ALA A 18 25.46 16.85 -12.82
C ALA A 18 24.12 16.13 -12.70
N TYR A 19 24.14 14.79 -12.63
CA TYR A 19 22.94 13.98 -12.42
C TYR A 19 22.32 14.24 -11.04
N SER A 20 23.13 14.39 -9.99
CA SER A 20 22.63 14.69 -8.63
C SER A 20 22.03 16.10 -8.48
N GLN A 21 22.30 17.02 -9.41
CA GLN A 21 21.75 18.38 -9.43
C GLN A 21 20.46 18.48 -10.25
N VAL A 22 20.07 17.43 -10.98
CA VAL A 22 18.81 17.43 -11.70
C VAL A 22 17.68 17.23 -10.69
N THR A 23 17.08 18.33 -10.28
CA THR A 23 15.81 18.32 -9.55
C THR A 23 14.71 18.01 -10.56
N TYR A 24 14.17 16.80 -10.49
CA TYR A 24 12.98 16.46 -11.26
C TYR A 24 11.75 17.02 -10.53
N ASP A 25 10.99 17.89 -11.19
CA ASP A 25 9.64 18.21 -10.72
C ASP A 25 8.79 16.95 -10.89
N SER A 26 8.46 16.30 -9.77
CA SER A 26 7.62 15.10 -9.78
C SER A 26 6.22 15.45 -10.25
N TYR A 27 5.72 14.75 -11.25
CA TYR A 27 4.34 14.85 -11.64
C TYR A 27 3.46 14.18 -10.58
N ILE A 28 2.64 14.97 -9.90
CA ILE A 28 1.66 14.51 -8.91
C ILE A 28 0.29 14.52 -9.59
N PRO A 29 -0.36 13.37 -9.79
CA PRO A 29 -1.68 13.32 -10.40
C PRO A 29 -2.74 13.92 -9.50
N ASP A 30 -3.74 14.57 -10.10
CA ASP A 30 -4.97 14.94 -9.40
C ASP A 30 -5.73 13.69 -8.98
N ARG A 31 -6.22 13.68 -7.74
CA ARG A 31 -7.04 12.60 -7.19
C ARG A 31 -8.01 13.13 -6.14
N ALA A 32 -9.12 12.42 -5.93
CA ALA A 32 -9.97 12.65 -4.78
C ALA A 32 -9.22 12.34 -3.47
N GLN A 33 -9.45 13.14 -2.45
CA GLN A 33 -8.86 12.90 -1.13
C GLN A 33 -9.62 11.79 -0.41
N PHE A 34 -8.95 11.07 0.49
CA PHE A 34 -9.59 9.99 1.23
C PHE A 34 -10.66 10.48 2.23
N ASN A 35 -10.64 11.74 2.62
CA ASN A 35 -11.72 12.34 3.42
C ASN A 35 -13.05 12.45 2.64
N GLU A 36 -13.03 12.35 1.31
CA GLU A 36 -14.21 12.32 0.44
C GLU A 36 -14.77 10.89 0.26
N PHE A 37 -14.11 9.89 0.88
CA PHE A 37 -14.53 8.51 0.76
C PHE A 37 -15.92 8.31 1.39
N PRO A 38 -16.80 7.50 0.78
CA PRO A 38 -18.19 7.38 1.22
C PRO A 38 -18.33 6.98 2.69
N SER A 39 -19.08 7.74 3.46
CA SER A 39 -19.40 7.42 4.86
C SER A 39 -20.34 6.22 5.01
N ARG A 40 -20.91 5.74 3.90
CA ARG A 40 -21.76 4.54 3.86
C ARG A 40 -21.46 3.71 2.63
N LEU A 41 -21.12 2.43 2.81
CA LEU A 41 -20.89 1.45 1.75
C LEU A 41 -21.68 0.19 2.01
N VAL A 42 -22.39 -0.31 0.99
CA VAL A 42 -23.13 -1.59 1.02
C VAL A 42 -23.97 -1.74 2.31
N GLY A 43 -24.67 -0.66 2.70
CA GLY A 43 -25.51 -0.65 3.92
C GLY A 43 -24.76 -0.51 5.24
N ARG A 44 -23.43 -0.49 5.25
CA ARG A 44 -22.57 -0.31 6.43
C ARG A 44 -22.22 1.16 6.63
N ASN A 45 -22.20 1.60 7.87
CA ASN A 45 -21.80 2.96 8.22
C ASN A 45 -20.31 2.99 8.60
N MET A 46 -19.62 4.04 8.14
CA MET A 46 -18.23 4.27 8.46
C MET A 46 -18.05 4.78 9.89
N GLN A 47 -17.16 4.15 10.62
CA GLN A 47 -16.63 4.60 11.90
C GLN A 47 -15.15 4.96 11.67
N PRO A 48 -14.83 6.25 11.49
CA PRO A 48 -13.47 6.67 11.23
C PRO A 48 -12.58 6.42 12.46
N GLN A 49 -11.34 6.06 12.19
CA GLN A 49 -10.29 5.89 13.18
C GLN A 49 -9.09 6.77 12.80
N ALA A 50 -8.22 7.03 13.73
CA ALA A 50 -6.98 7.77 13.50
C ALA A 50 -5.77 6.88 13.75
N LEU A 51 -4.73 7.09 12.95
CA LEU A 51 -3.41 6.56 13.26
C LEU A 51 -2.88 7.25 14.51
N SER A 52 -2.16 6.52 15.34
CA SER A 52 -1.49 7.09 16.51
C SER A 52 -0.38 8.06 16.08
N ALA A 53 0.04 8.96 16.96
CA ALA A 53 1.13 9.90 16.70
C ALA A 53 2.43 9.17 16.30
N GLY A 54 2.73 8.03 16.94
CA GLY A 54 3.90 7.22 16.59
C GLY A 54 3.81 6.57 15.22
N GLU A 55 2.63 6.09 14.81
CA GLU A 55 2.42 5.57 13.45
C GLU A 55 2.56 6.67 12.41
N LEU A 56 2.01 7.85 12.65
CA LEU A 56 2.15 9.00 11.75
C LEU A 56 3.59 9.47 11.61
N GLU A 57 4.37 9.45 12.70
CA GLU A 57 5.79 9.80 12.67
C GLU A 57 6.63 8.82 11.85
N ILE A 58 6.29 7.52 11.91
CA ILE A 58 6.99 6.47 11.18
C ILE A 58 6.55 6.43 9.71
N LEU A 59 5.24 6.47 9.47
CA LEU A 59 4.68 6.28 8.14
C LEU A 59 4.75 7.55 7.27
N LYS A 60 4.61 8.73 7.87
CA LYS A 60 4.61 10.04 7.20
C LYS A 60 3.76 10.07 5.91
N PRO A 61 2.50 9.63 5.95
CA PRO A 61 1.67 9.58 4.75
C PRO A 61 1.26 10.98 4.29
N ASP A 62 1.08 11.16 2.99
CA ASP A 62 0.46 12.37 2.45
C ASP A 62 -1.06 12.40 2.63
N ASP A 63 -1.68 11.21 2.65
CA ASP A 63 -3.11 11.03 2.92
C ASP A 63 -3.36 9.61 3.43
N TYR A 64 -4.36 9.44 4.31
CA TYR A 64 -4.75 8.12 4.78
C TYR A 64 -6.23 8.05 5.17
N LEU A 65 -6.79 6.85 5.12
CA LEU A 65 -8.07 6.52 5.70
C LEU A 65 -7.93 5.24 6.52
N LEU A 66 -8.28 5.33 7.80
CA LEU A 66 -8.46 4.20 8.68
C LEU A 66 -9.89 4.22 9.20
N ALA A 67 -10.66 3.18 8.92
CA ALA A 67 -12.07 3.13 9.29
C ALA A 67 -12.55 1.70 9.48
N ASN A 68 -13.60 1.52 10.28
CA ASN A 68 -14.42 0.32 10.30
C ASN A 68 -15.76 0.61 9.65
N TYR A 69 -16.20 -0.28 8.78
CA TYR A 69 -17.55 -0.28 8.23
C TYR A 69 -18.38 -1.35 8.92
N SER A 70 -19.42 -0.95 9.65
CA SER A 70 -20.22 -1.84 10.48
C SER A 70 -21.71 -1.73 10.19
N THR A 71 -22.43 -2.82 10.52
CA THR A 71 -23.88 -2.87 10.68
C THR A 71 -24.19 -3.38 12.09
N GLU A 72 -25.45 -3.35 12.49
CA GLU A 72 -25.86 -3.89 13.80
C GLU A 72 -25.76 -5.44 13.86
N THR A 73 -25.74 -6.12 12.72
CA THR A 73 -25.93 -7.57 12.64
C THR A 73 -24.80 -8.35 11.99
N ASP A 74 -23.87 -7.68 11.32
CA ASP A 74 -22.85 -8.35 10.50
C ASP A 74 -21.42 -8.02 10.99
N SER A 75 -20.43 -8.77 10.47
CA SER A 75 -19.03 -8.56 10.79
C SER A 75 -18.55 -7.21 10.30
N ASP A 76 -17.76 -6.54 11.13
CA ASP A 76 -17.12 -5.29 10.75
C ASP A 76 -16.08 -5.54 9.66
N ILE A 77 -16.01 -4.62 8.71
CA ILE A 77 -14.97 -4.58 7.69
C ILE A 77 -14.03 -3.43 8.04
N GLY A 78 -12.79 -3.77 8.36
CA GLY A 78 -11.73 -2.80 8.53
C GLY A 78 -11.24 -2.34 7.15
N LEU A 79 -11.09 -1.04 6.96
CA LEU A 79 -10.52 -0.41 5.78
C LEU A 79 -9.30 0.40 6.21
N TYR A 80 -8.17 0.16 5.55
CA TYR A 80 -6.96 0.93 5.69
C TYR A 80 -6.45 1.31 4.31
N MET A 81 -6.31 2.60 4.06
CA MET A 81 -5.70 3.15 2.86
C MET A 81 -4.64 4.16 3.27
N ILE A 82 -3.48 4.09 2.64
CA ILE A 82 -2.39 5.03 2.84
C ILE A 82 -1.83 5.42 1.48
N TYR A 83 -1.56 6.70 1.29
CA TYR A 83 -1.11 7.25 0.02
C TYR A 83 0.12 8.13 0.21
N TYR A 84 1.05 8.01 -0.73
CA TYR A 84 2.22 8.86 -0.88
C TYR A 84 2.19 9.51 -2.26
N ARG A 85 2.28 10.84 -2.30
CA ARG A 85 2.44 11.61 -3.55
C ARG A 85 3.80 11.36 -4.18
N GLU A 86 4.80 11.22 -3.33
CA GLU A 86 6.17 10.87 -3.69
C GLU A 86 6.70 9.86 -2.68
N GLN A 87 7.12 8.70 -3.17
CA GLN A 87 7.80 7.74 -2.32
C GLN A 87 9.29 8.08 -2.23
N LYS A 88 9.77 8.26 -1.00
CA LYS A 88 11.17 8.58 -0.65
C LYS A 88 11.71 7.49 0.27
N GLU A 89 13.01 7.55 0.55
CA GLU A 89 13.67 6.56 1.41
C GLU A 89 13.03 6.46 2.81
N ASP A 90 12.56 7.60 3.35
CA ASP A 90 11.97 7.71 4.69
C ASP A 90 10.43 7.78 4.69
N SER A 91 9.80 7.75 3.51
CA SER A 91 8.33 7.80 3.34
C SER A 91 7.92 7.02 2.10
N ALA A 92 7.70 5.72 2.25
CA ALA A 92 7.36 4.81 1.17
C ALA A 92 6.38 3.73 1.66
N LEU A 93 5.74 3.09 0.69
CA LEU A 93 4.86 1.95 0.97
C LEU A 93 5.64 0.80 1.60
N HIS A 94 5.18 0.34 2.77
CA HIS A 94 5.68 -0.85 3.46
C HIS A 94 4.72 -2.01 3.26
N SER A 95 5.28 -3.19 3.04
CA SER A 95 4.46 -4.41 2.93
C SER A 95 3.75 -4.70 4.24
N PRO A 96 2.44 -5.01 4.21
CA PRO A 96 1.72 -5.52 5.38
C PRO A 96 2.37 -6.76 6.00
N GLN A 97 3.08 -7.57 5.22
CA GLN A 97 3.81 -8.74 5.72
C GLN A 97 4.89 -8.39 6.75
N VAL A 98 5.42 -7.16 6.70
CA VAL A 98 6.36 -6.64 7.70
C VAL A 98 5.61 -6.03 8.90
N CYS A 99 4.52 -5.31 8.64
CA CYS A 99 3.79 -4.58 9.67
C CYS A 99 2.88 -5.48 10.53
N ILE A 100 2.28 -6.53 9.93
CA ILE A 100 1.38 -7.46 10.62
C ILE A 100 2.06 -8.14 11.81
N PRO A 101 3.26 -8.75 11.67
CA PRO A 101 3.97 -9.35 12.80
C PRO A 101 4.33 -8.35 13.89
N GLY A 102 4.67 -7.09 13.52
CA GLY A 102 4.94 -6.00 14.46
C GLY A 102 3.77 -5.70 15.40
N GLY A 103 2.53 -5.94 14.95
CA GLY A 103 1.31 -5.84 15.75
C GLY A 103 1.02 -7.07 16.62
N GLY A 104 1.90 -8.06 16.65
CA GLY A 104 1.74 -9.33 17.39
C GLY A 104 0.80 -10.32 16.71
N TRP A 105 0.56 -10.17 15.41
CA TRP A 105 -0.19 -11.10 14.57
C TRP A 105 0.77 -12.07 13.88
N THR A 106 0.36 -13.32 13.71
CA THR A 106 1.07 -14.33 12.93
C THR A 106 0.34 -14.54 11.61
N ILE A 107 1.07 -14.51 10.49
CA ILE A 107 0.54 -14.89 9.20
C ILE A 107 0.54 -16.42 9.13
N VAL A 108 -0.64 -17.03 8.94
CA VAL A 108 -0.81 -18.49 8.91
C VAL A 108 -1.14 -19.01 7.51
N ASP A 109 -1.58 -18.14 6.61
CA ASP A 109 -1.80 -18.43 5.19
C ASP A 109 -1.54 -17.17 4.36
N ASP A 110 -0.96 -17.32 3.16
CA ASP A 110 -0.67 -16.23 2.23
C ASP A 110 -0.79 -16.75 0.79
N THR A 111 -1.75 -16.20 0.08
CA THR A 111 -2.10 -16.60 -1.29
C THR A 111 -2.50 -15.39 -2.11
N VAL A 112 -2.38 -15.48 -3.43
CA VAL A 112 -2.91 -14.45 -4.35
C VAL A 112 -4.28 -14.88 -4.85
N HIS A 113 -5.26 -14.01 -4.67
CA HIS A 113 -6.63 -14.19 -5.13
C HIS A 113 -6.97 -13.20 -6.24
N SER A 114 -7.90 -13.59 -7.11
CA SER A 114 -8.50 -12.69 -8.11
C SER A 114 -9.96 -12.47 -7.73
N ILE A 115 -10.30 -11.24 -7.39
CA ILE A 115 -11.67 -10.82 -7.09
C ILE A 115 -12.30 -10.17 -8.32
N GLU A 116 -13.58 -10.40 -8.54
CA GLU A 116 -14.34 -9.74 -9.61
C GLU A 116 -14.97 -8.47 -9.06
N LEU A 117 -14.72 -7.35 -9.73
CA LEU A 117 -15.28 -6.06 -9.36
C LEU A 117 -16.67 -5.87 -9.98
N LEU A 118 -17.43 -4.88 -9.49
CA LEU A 118 -18.80 -4.61 -9.95
C LEU A 118 -18.89 -4.24 -11.44
N ASP A 119 -17.82 -3.77 -12.05
CA ASP A 119 -17.71 -3.46 -13.48
C ASP A 119 -17.32 -4.68 -14.34
N GLY A 120 -17.18 -5.88 -13.72
CA GLY A 120 -16.76 -7.11 -14.37
C GLY A 120 -15.24 -7.23 -14.57
N SER A 121 -14.46 -6.24 -14.19
CA SER A 121 -13.00 -6.34 -14.20
C SER A 121 -12.51 -7.24 -13.05
N ARG A 122 -11.23 -7.64 -13.12
CA ARG A 122 -10.63 -8.47 -12.08
C ARG A 122 -9.49 -7.74 -11.40
N LEU A 123 -9.48 -7.81 -10.07
CA LEU A 123 -8.43 -7.27 -9.23
C LEU A 123 -7.67 -8.43 -8.56
N ALA A 124 -6.36 -8.49 -8.79
CA ALA A 124 -5.50 -9.41 -8.05
C ALA A 124 -5.17 -8.80 -6.68
N VAL A 125 -5.36 -9.57 -5.61
CA VAL A 125 -5.10 -9.16 -4.24
C VAL A 125 -4.29 -10.23 -3.51
N ASN A 126 -3.47 -9.82 -2.55
CA ASN A 126 -2.92 -10.74 -1.58
C ASN A 126 -4.01 -11.05 -0.55
N ARG A 127 -4.29 -12.32 -0.34
CA ARG A 127 -5.15 -12.83 0.70
C ARG A 127 -4.28 -13.46 1.76
N VAL A 128 -4.29 -12.90 2.95
CA VAL A 128 -3.59 -13.47 4.11
C VAL A 128 -4.57 -13.78 5.23
N ILE A 129 -4.32 -14.89 5.91
CA ILE A 129 -4.98 -15.20 7.18
C ILE A 129 -4.00 -14.85 8.28
N ILE A 130 -4.44 -14.03 9.21
CA ILE A 130 -3.63 -13.63 10.37
C ILE A 130 -4.30 -14.11 11.64
N GLN A 131 -3.48 -14.49 12.64
CA GLN A 131 -3.94 -15.00 13.91
C GLN A 131 -3.20 -14.33 15.08
N LYS A 132 -3.96 -14.01 16.13
CA LYS A 132 -3.45 -13.50 17.40
C LYS A 132 -4.23 -14.13 18.55
N GLY A 133 -3.62 -15.07 19.27
CA GLY A 133 -4.35 -15.92 20.23
C GLY A 133 -5.46 -16.71 19.52
N ASP A 134 -6.66 -16.61 20.02
CA ASP A 134 -7.85 -17.30 19.46
C ASP A 134 -8.57 -16.49 18.36
N VAL A 135 -8.06 -15.29 18.05
CA VAL A 135 -8.67 -14.42 17.05
C VAL A 135 -7.98 -14.59 15.71
N SER A 136 -8.77 -14.86 14.67
CA SER A 136 -8.30 -14.91 13.28
C SER A 136 -9.00 -13.84 12.44
N GLN A 137 -8.28 -13.31 11.45
CA GLN A 137 -8.81 -12.39 10.45
C GLN A 137 -8.42 -12.84 9.04
N VAL A 138 -9.30 -12.59 8.08
CA VAL A 138 -8.95 -12.57 6.66
C VAL A 138 -8.63 -11.13 6.28
N VAL A 139 -7.52 -10.96 5.60
CA VAL A 139 -7.00 -9.67 5.16
C VAL A 139 -6.75 -9.74 3.67
N TYR A 140 -7.33 -8.83 2.89
CA TYR A 140 -6.98 -8.60 1.50
C TYR A 140 -6.18 -7.31 1.42
N TYR A 141 -5.07 -7.32 0.67
CA TYR A 141 -4.30 -6.11 0.41
C TYR A 141 -3.65 -6.12 -0.97
N TRP A 142 -3.45 -4.93 -1.50
CA TRP A 142 -2.73 -4.70 -2.75
C TRP A 142 -2.05 -3.35 -2.73
N ILE A 143 -1.11 -3.18 -3.63
CA ILE A 143 -0.43 -1.92 -3.86
C ILE A 143 -0.94 -1.36 -5.18
N ASP A 144 -1.47 -0.16 -5.18
CA ASP A 144 -1.68 0.63 -6.39
C ASP A 144 -0.53 1.61 -6.55
N GLN A 145 0.15 1.57 -7.67
CA GLN A 145 1.29 2.44 -7.93
C GLN A 145 1.19 3.00 -9.33
N MET A 146 1.03 4.30 -9.43
CA MET A 146 0.87 5.02 -10.70
C MET A 146 -0.28 4.46 -11.56
N GLY A 147 -1.37 3.98 -10.93
CA GLY A 147 -2.53 3.38 -11.57
C GLY A 147 -2.34 1.92 -12.00
N VAL A 148 -1.29 1.25 -11.55
CA VAL A 148 -1.06 -0.19 -11.77
C VAL A 148 -1.11 -0.92 -10.43
N THR A 149 -1.89 -1.99 -10.37
CA THR A 149 -2.04 -2.81 -9.16
C THR A 149 -0.98 -3.90 -9.09
N TYR A 150 -0.38 -4.05 -7.93
CA TYR A 150 0.63 -5.06 -7.62
C TYR A 150 0.24 -5.86 -6.38
N THR A 151 0.42 -7.18 -6.47
CA THR A 151 0.42 -8.10 -5.32
C THR A 151 1.85 -8.42 -4.85
N ASN A 152 2.84 -8.23 -5.71
CA ASN A 152 4.25 -8.48 -5.41
C ASN A 152 4.98 -7.15 -5.15
N GLU A 153 5.49 -6.97 -3.93
CA GLU A 153 6.18 -5.74 -3.53
C GLU A 153 7.50 -5.51 -4.27
N TYR A 154 8.20 -6.58 -4.67
CA TYR A 154 9.45 -6.44 -5.44
C TYR A 154 9.18 -5.91 -6.84
N LEU A 155 8.08 -6.35 -7.47
CA LEU A 155 7.66 -5.81 -8.76
C LEU A 155 7.20 -4.36 -8.63
N ALA A 156 6.47 -4.01 -7.57
CA ALA A 156 6.10 -2.63 -7.28
C ALA A 156 7.35 -1.75 -7.11
N ARG A 157 8.34 -2.18 -6.32
CA ARG A 157 9.61 -1.45 -6.15
C ARG A 157 10.40 -1.31 -7.45
N ALA A 158 10.49 -2.37 -8.26
CA ALA A 158 11.15 -2.30 -9.57
C ALA A 158 10.45 -1.32 -10.52
N SER A 159 9.11 -1.30 -10.51
CA SER A 159 8.30 -0.34 -11.25
C SER A 159 8.54 1.09 -10.76
N LEU A 160 8.63 1.30 -9.44
CA LEU A 160 8.94 2.60 -8.84
C LEU A 160 10.26 3.15 -9.35
N LEU A 161 11.34 2.37 -9.30
CA LEU A 161 12.66 2.78 -9.79
C LEU A 161 12.63 3.17 -11.26
N LYS A 162 11.95 2.37 -12.10
CA LYS A 162 11.77 2.67 -13.51
C LYS A 162 11.01 3.98 -13.73
N SER A 163 9.90 4.17 -13.05
CA SER A 163 9.04 5.34 -13.22
C SER A 163 9.64 6.61 -12.65
N ALA A 164 10.32 6.55 -11.52
CA ALA A 164 11.06 7.68 -10.98
C ALA A 164 12.10 8.20 -11.97
N THR A 165 12.74 7.28 -12.73
CA THR A 165 13.77 7.64 -13.70
C THR A 165 13.19 8.16 -15.02
N PHE A 166 12.12 7.57 -15.54
CA PHE A 166 11.64 7.84 -16.90
C PHE A 166 10.35 8.67 -16.96
N ASN A 167 9.47 8.53 -15.96
CA ASN A 167 8.15 9.16 -15.95
C ASN A 167 8.03 10.28 -14.92
N GLN A 168 9.04 10.51 -14.10
CA GLN A 168 9.04 11.49 -13.01
C GLN A 168 7.85 11.31 -12.06
N ARG A 169 7.42 10.06 -11.82
CA ARG A 169 6.32 9.67 -10.95
C ARG A 169 6.75 8.62 -9.95
N SER A 170 6.33 8.81 -8.70
CA SER A 170 6.57 7.84 -7.64
C SER A 170 5.39 7.71 -6.68
N ASP A 171 4.21 8.20 -7.08
CA ASP A 171 3.02 8.12 -6.27
C ASP A 171 2.53 6.67 -6.12
N GLY A 172 1.92 6.38 -5.00
CA GLY A 172 1.37 5.06 -4.74
C GLY A 172 0.51 5.00 -3.49
N ALA A 173 -0.33 3.97 -3.43
CA ALA A 173 -1.19 3.67 -2.31
C ALA A 173 -1.07 2.20 -1.91
N LEU A 174 -1.18 1.92 -0.61
CA LEU A 174 -1.47 0.61 -0.09
C LEU A 174 -2.93 0.60 0.36
N LEU A 175 -3.67 -0.39 -0.13
CA LEU A 175 -5.05 -0.62 0.26
C LEU A 175 -5.16 -1.97 0.95
N ARG A 176 -5.89 -1.99 2.07
CA ARG A 176 -6.12 -3.20 2.86
C ARG A 176 -7.55 -3.21 3.38
N VAL A 177 -8.22 -4.32 3.20
CA VAL A 177 -9.50 -4.62 3.85
C VAL A 177 -9.36 -5.87 4.68
N ASN A 178 -10.03 -5.92 5.82
CA ASN A 178 -9.97 -7.08 6.71
C ASN A 178 -11.29 -7.29 7.45
N THR A 179 -11.55 -8.53 7.84
CA THR A 179 -12.68 -8.89 8.71
C THR A 179 -12.31 -10.03 9.63
N LEU A 180 -13.03 -10.12 10.76
CA LEU A 180 -12.88 -11.20 11.72
C LEU A 180 -13.45 -12.51 11.16
N VAL A 181 -12.74 -13.61 11.41
CA VAL A 181 -13.25 -14.97 11.19
C VAL A 181 -14.07 -15.38 12.40
N ARG A 182 -15.35 -15.62 12.20
CA ARG A 182 -16.27 -16.12 13.25
C ARG A 182 -16.44 -17.63 13.10
N ASP A 183 -16.41 -18.34 14.20
CA ASP A 183 -16.63 -19.79 14.27
C ASP A 183 -15.78 -20.61 13.27
N GLY A 184 -14.57 -20.13 12.96
CA GLY A 184 -13.68 -20.77 11.98
C GLY A 184 -14.17 -20.73 10.54
N ASN A 185 -15.18 -19.91 10.22
CA ASN A 185 -15.77 -19.84 8.87
C ASN A 185 -15.05 -18.81 7.98
N TYR A 186 -13.89 -19.20 7.45
CA TYR A 186 -13.10 -18.36 6.53
C TYR A 186 -13.87 -18.01 5.25
N GLY A 187 -14.66 -18.93 4.72
CA GLY A 187 -15.45 -18.68 3.52
C GLY A 187 -16.55 -17.62 3.70
N GLN A 188 -17.05 -17.42 4.92
CA GLN A 188 -17.94 -16.31 5.22
C GLN A 188 -17.18 -15.00 5.29
N ALA A 189 -16.00 -15.00 5.89
CA ALA A 189 -15.12 -13.84 5.96
C ALA A 189 -14.70 -13.37 4.55
N ASP A 190 -14.31 -14.31 3.67
CA ASP A 190 -13.99 -14.00 2.27
C ASP A 190 -15.17 -13.39 1.50
N ARG A 191 -16.40 -13.85 1.75
CA ARG A 191 -17.60 -13.26 1.10
C ARG A 191 -18.00 -11.90 1.64
N ALA A 192 -17.52 -11.53 2.81
CA ALA A 192 -17.81 -10.24 3.43
C ALA A 192 -16.90 -9.12 2.89
N LEU A 193 -15.68 -9.50 2.44
CA LEU A 193 -14.72 -8.61 1.83
C LEU A 193 -14.95 -8.42 0.34
#